data_69487c7ffbcccf4b15de958912b070ce
#
_entry.id   69487c7ffbcccf4b15de958912b070ce
#
_cell.length_a   1.000
_cell.length_b   1.000
_cell.length_c   1.000
_cell.angle_alpha   90.00
_cell.angle_beta   90.00
_cell.angle_gamma   90.00
#
_symmetry.space_group_name_H-M   'P 1'
#
loop_
_entity.id
_entity.type
_entity.pdbx_description
1 polymer ?
#
loop_
_entity_poly.entity_id
_entity_poly.type
_entity_poly.pdbx_seq_one_letter_code
_entity_poly.pdbx_strand_id
1 'polypeptide(L)'
;MATSTAVNPNTLLPLELIDKCIGSKIWVIMKNDKEIVGTLTGFDDYVNMVLEDVVEYENTAEGKRMTKLDTILLNGNHITMLVPGGEGPEI
;
A
#
# COMPACT_ATOMS: atom_id res chain seq x y z
N MET A 1 -2.01 -6.28 21.35
CA MET A 1 -1.14 -6.56 20.26
C MET A 1 -1.92 -6.68 18.94
N ALA A 2 -1.63 -5.83 18.09
CA ALA A 2 -2.28 -5.88 16.78
C ALA A 2 -1.39 -6.63 15.82
N THR A 3 -1.95 -7.55 15.13
CA THR A 3 -1.23 -8.21 14.06
C THR A 3 -1.67 -7.60 12.76
N SER A 4 -0.73 -7.26 11.93
CA SER A 4 -1.06 -6.82 10.59
C SER A 4 -1.63 -8.01 9.83
N THR A 5 -2.79 -7.82 9.26
CA THR A 5 -3.40 -8.84 8.44
C THR A 5 -3.33 -8.39 7.00
N ALA A 6 -2.66 -9.19 6.19
CA ALA A 6 -2.59 -8.90 4.77
C ALA A 6 -3.95 -9.18 4.14
N VAL A 7 -4.43 -8.24 3.36
CA VAL A 7 -5.72 -8.34 2.73
C VAL A 7 -5.54 -8.21 1.23
N ASN A 8 -6.11 -9.15 0.50
CA ASN A 8 -6.05 -9.15 -0.96
C ASN A 8 -7.25 -8.36 -1.49
N PRO A 9 -7.04 -7.23 -2.18
CA PRO A 9 -8.15 -6.42 -2.67
C PRO A 9 -8.95 -7.10 -3.79
N ASN A 10 -8.44 -8.18 -4.37
CA ASN A 10 -9.18 -8.93 -5.38
C ASN A 10 -10.22 -9.87 -4.77
N THR A 11 -10.15 -10.12 -3.48
CA THR A 11 -11.20 -10.79 -2.74
C THR A 11 -11.93 -9.69 -1.99
N LEU A 12 -13.19 -9.65 -2.04
CA LEU A 12 -14.08 -8.66 -1.45
C LEU A 12 -13.50 -7.94 -0.22
N LEU A 13 -12.68 -6.93 -0.46
CA LEU A 13 -12.13 -6.10 0.60
C LEU A 13 -13.20 -5.09 1.02
N PRO A 14 -13.70 -5.13 2.24
CA PRO A 14 -14.70 -4.16 2.67
C PRO A 14 -14.12 -2.76 2.70
N LEU A 15 -14.86 -1.81 2.14
CA LEU A 15 -14.45 -0.41 2.18
C LEU A 15 -14.29 0.09 3.61
N GLU A 16 -15.03 -0.48 4.55
CA GLU A 16 -14.89 -0.15 5.96
C GLU A 16 -13.49 -0.42 6.49
N LEU A 17 -12.85 -1.49 6.01
CA LEU A 17 -11.51 -1.81 6.44
C LEU A 17 -10.53 -0.77 5.93
N ILE A 18 -10.71 -0.33 4.69
CA ILE A 18 -9.87 0.72 4.12
C ILE A 18 -10.11 2.04 4.84
N ASP A 19 -11.36 2.33 5.16
CA ASP A 19 -11.72 3.55 5.87
C ASP A 19 -10.99 3.65 7.21
N LYS A 20 -10.85 2.53 7.90
CA LYS A 20 -10.14 2.50 9.18
C LYS A 20 -8.66 2.76 9.04
N CYS A 21 -8.12 2.65 7.83
CA CYS A 21 -6.71 2.88 7.58
C CYS A 21 -6.40 4.34 7.22
N ILE A 22 -7.43 5.16 7.02
CA ILE A 22 -7.20 6.58 6.69
C ILE A 22 -6.45 7.26 7.82
N GLY A 23 -5.40 7.98 7.47
CA GLY A 23 -4.53 8.63 8.43
C GLY A 23 -3.42 7.74 8.96
N SER A 24 -3.41 6.48 8.57
CA SER A 24 -2.41 5.52 9.03
C SER A 24 -1.51 5.10 7.89
N LYS A 25 -0.32 4.65 8.26
CA LYS A 25 0.62 4.11 7.29
C LYS A 25 0.17 2.73 6.84
N ILE A 26 0.23 2.49 5.55
CA ILE A 26 -0.09 1.18 4.97
C ILE A 26 1.04 0.73 4.06
N TRP A 27 1.14 -0.56 3.89
CA TRP A 27 2.11 -1.20 3.02
C TRP A 27 1.33 -1.88 1.91
N VAL A 28 1.59 -1.49 0.66
CA VAL A 28 0.87 -1.99 -0.51
C VAL A 28 1.82 -2.78 -1.38
N ILE A 29 1.43 -4.00 -1.70
CA ILE A 29 2.22 -4.87 -2.58
C ILE A 29 1.56 -4.85 -3.94
N MET A 30 2.31 -4.43 -4.95
CA MET A 30 1.82 -4.28 -6.31
C MET A 30 2.11 -5.53 -7.13
N LYS A 31 1.39 -5.67 -8.24
CA LYS A 31 1.51 -6.87 -9.08
C LYS A 31 2.84 -7.01 -9.80
N ASN A 32 3.59 -5.93 -9.93
CA ASN A 32 4.85 -5.93 -10.67
C ASN A 32 6.08 -5.91 -9.75
N ASP A 33 5.98 -6.55 -8.60
CA ASP A 33 7.04 -6.67 -7.61
C ASP A 33 7.46 -5.34 -6.98
N LYS A 34 6.63 -4.32 -7.12
CA LYS A 34 6.84 -3.07 -6.41
C LYS A 34 6.08 -3.09 -5.11
N GLU A 35 6.65 -2.45 -4.10
CA GLU A 35 6.00 -2.30 -2.81
C GLU A 35 5.99 -0.83 -2.46
N ILE A 36 4.91 -0.38 -1.88
CA ILE A 36 4.72 1.03 -1.57
C ILE A 36 4.27 1.15 -0.12
N VAL A 37 4.91 2.04 0.61
CA VAL A 37 4.52 2.37 1.97
C VAL A 37 4.17 3.85 2.00
N GLY A 38 3.04 4.19 2.58
CA GLY A 38 2.65 5.58 2.67
C GLY A 38 1.46 5.73 3.60
N THR A 39 1.08 6.98 3.83
CA THR A 39 -0.07 7.30 4.67
C THR A 39 -1.30 7.43 3.78
N LEU A 40 -2.31 6.65 4.06
CA LEU A 40 -3.56 6.69 3.30
C LEU A 40 -4.34 7.93 3.69
N THR A 41 -4.65 8.76 2.69
CA THR A 41 -5.41 9.99 2.93
C THR A 41 -6.82 9.95 2.35
N GLY A 42 -7.07 9.08 1.40
CA GLY A 42 -8.39 8.95 0.81
C GLY A 42 -8.48 7.78 -0.15
N PHE A 43 -9.70 7.40 -0.48
CA PHE A 43 -9.96 6.32 -1.43
C PHE A 43 -11.37 6.49 -2.00
N ASP A 44 -11.67 5.73 -3.06
CA ASP A 44 -13.00 5.73 -3.66
C ASP A 44 -13.58 4.30 -3.68
N ASP A 45 -14.77 4.15 -4.26
CA ASP A 45 -15.48 2.87 -4.32
C ASP A 45 -14.78 1.83 -5.18
N TYR A 46 -13.85 2.26 -6.02
CA TYR A 46 -13.09 1.38 -6.90
C TYR A 46 -11.75 1.00 -6.29
N VAL A 47 -11.52 1.36 -5.03
CA VAL A 47 -10.28 1.10 -4.31
C VAL A 47 -9.09 1.83 -4.93
N ASN A 48 -9.33 2.96 -5.57
CA ASN A 48 -8.26 3.89 -5.91
C ASN A 48 -7.91 4.63 -4.63
N MET A 49 -6.62 4.72 -4.34
CA MET A 49 -6.18 5.29 -3.07
C MET A 49 -5.20 6.42 -3.29
N VAL A 50 -5.30 7.43 -2.42
CA VAL A 50 -4.34 8.53 -2.40
C VAL A 50 -3.44 8.32 -1.19
N LEU A 51 -2.13 8.29 -1.43
CA LEU A 51 -1.13 8.09 -0.39
C LEU A 51 -0.19 9.28 -0.34
N GLU A 52 0.21 9.67 0.87
CA GLU A 52 1.18 10.73 1.09
C GLU A 52 2.40 10.20 1.83
N ASP A 53 3.50 10.92 1.72
CA ASP A 53 4.77 10.53 2.33
C ASP A 53 5.16 9.12 1.92
N VAL A 54 5.18 8.90 0.62
CA VAL A 54 5.30 7.56 0.06
C VAL A 54 6.75 7.16 -0.13
N VAL A 55 7.04 5.91 0.18
CA VAL A 55 8.31 5.30 -0.17
C VAL A 55 8.01 4.10 -1.06
N GLU A 56 8.60 4.09 -2.23
CA GLU A 56 8.46 2.99 -3.18
C GLU A 56 9.69 2.09 -3.12
N TYR A 57 9.45 0.80 -3.00
CA TYR A 57 10.51 -0.20 -3.02
C TYR A 57 10.39 -1.01 -4.29
N GLU A 58 11.49 -1.12 -5.02
CA GLU A 58 11.52 -1.85 -6.28
C GLU A 58 12.67 -2.84 -6.27
N ASN A 59 12.41 -4.08 -6.64
CA ASN A 59 13.46 -5.08 -6.80
C ASN A 59 14.16 -4.87 -8.13
N THR A 60 15.47 -4.70 -8.08
CA THR A 60 16.28 -4.54 -9.28
C THR A 60 17.36 -5.63 -9.30
N ALA A 61 18.05 -5.75 -10.42
CA ALA A 61 19.14 -6.70 -10.55
C ALA A 61 20.27 -6.41 -9.55
N GLU A 62 20.36 -5.17 -9.08
CA GLU A 62 21.40 -4.76 -8.14
C GLU A 62 20.93 -4.77 -6.70
N GLY A 63 19.68 -5.17 -6.47
CA GLY A 63 19.09 -5.19 -5.16
C GLY A 63 17.83 -4.35 -5.09
N LYS A 64 17.39 -4.07 -3.89
CA LYS A 64 16.16 -3.32 -3.67
C LYS A 64 16.46 -1.83 -3.73
N ARG A 65 15.70 -1.12 -4.56
CA ARG A 65 15.83 0.34 -4.69
C ARG A 65 14.68 1.02 -3.99
N MET A 66 15.01 2.08 -3.27
CA MET A 66 14.03 2.86 -2.53
C MET A 66 13.91 4.25 -3.14
N THR A 67 12.68 4.68 -3.38
CA THR A 67 12.41 6.01 -3.93
C THR A 67 11.37 6.70 -3.06
N LYS A 68 11.64 7.94 -2.68
CA LYS A 68 10.69 8.72 -1.89
C LYS A 68 9.84 9.56 -2.84
N LEU A 69 8.54 9.56 -2.58
CA LEU A 69 7.57 10.30 -3.36
C LEU A 69 6.68 11.10 -2.40
N ASP A 70 6.13 12.21 -2.88
CA ASP A 70 5.26 13.03 -2.03
C ASP A 70 3.86 12.45 -1.94
N THR A 71 3.13 12.52 -3.03
CA THR A 71 1.75 12.05 -3.09
C THR A 71 1.58 11.23 -4.34
N ILE A 72 0.92 10.08 -4.21
CA ILE A 72 0.63 9.25 -5.37
C ILE A 72 -0.82 8.80 -5.33
N LEU A 73 -1.31 8.45 -6.51
CA LEU A 73 -2.62 7.83 -6.67
C LEU A 73 -2.40 6.40 -7.10
N LEU A 74 -2.93 5.46 -6.32
CA LEU A 74 -2.87 4.04 -6.63
C LEU A 74 -4.19 3.55 -7.18
N ASN A 75 -4.11 2.78 -8.25
CA ASN A 75 -5.28 2.11 -8.81
C ASN A 75 -5.40 0.74 -8.16
N GLY A 76 -6.57 0.43 -7.61
CA GLY A 76 -6.80 -0.84 -6.93
C GLY A 76 -6.54 -2.05 -7.81
N ASN A 77 -6.69 -1.91 -9.14
CA ASN A 77 -6.44 -3.03 -10.04
C ASN A 77 -4.99 -3.49 -10.06
N HIS A 78 -4.07 -2.64 -9.65
CA HIS A 78 -2.64 -2.97 -9.63
C HIS A 78 -2.17 -3.47 -8.29
N ILE A 79 -3.05 -3.53 -7.30
CA ILE A 79 -2.70 -3.93 -5.96
C ILE A 79 -2.94 -5.42 -5.81
N THR A 80 -1.91 -6.14 -5.34
CA THR A 80 -2.04 -7.55 -5.03
C THR A 80 -2.44 -7.75 -3.59
N MET A 81 -1.86 -6.98 -2.69
CA MET A 81 -2.05 -7.17 -1.27
C MET A 81 -1.86 -5.85 -0.54
N LEU A 82 -2.58 -5.66 0.53
CA LEU A 82 -2.49 -4.46 1.35
C LEU A 82 -2.33 -4.87 2.80
N VAL A 83 -1.33 -4.30 3.47
CA VAL A 83 -1.04 -4.62 4.87
C VAL A 83 -1.25 -3.36 5.70
N PRO A 84 -2.35 -3.28 6.45
CA PRO A 84 -2.61 -2.12 7.30
C PRO A 84 -1.58 -2.03 8.42
N GLY A 85 -1.07 -0.83 8.64
CA GLY A 85 -0.08 -0.60 9.69
C GLY A 85 1.29 -1.15 9.40
N GLY A 86 1.52 -1.65 8.19
CA GLY A 86 2.81 -2.19 7.81
C GLY A 86 3.83 -1.09 7.58
N GLU A 87 5.09 -1.39 7.90
CA GLU A 87 6.17 -0.41 7.72
C GLU A 87 7.02 -0.70 6.49
N GLY A 88 6.65 -1.71 5.74
CA GLY A 88 7.34 -2.06 4.53
C GLY A 88 8.35 -3.17 4.71
N PRO A 89 9.05 -3.53 3.64
CA PRO A 89 10.01 -4.62 3.67
C PRO A 89 11.27 -4.22 4.42
N GLU A 90 11.93 -5.23 4.96
CA GLU A 90 13.28 -5.04 5.49
C GLU A 90 14.26 -5.01 4.33
N ILE A 91 15.15 -4.07 4.40
CA ILE A 91 16.14 -3.89 3.34
C ILE A 91 17.52 -4.21 3.85
#